data_efa935d0e2ff485c08d39365b556829d
#
_entry.id   efa935d0e2ff485c08d39365b556829d
#
_cell.length_a   1.000
_cell.length_b   1.000
_cell.length_c   1.000
_cell.angle_alpha   90.00
_cell.angle_beta   90.00
_cell.angle_gamma   90.00
#
_symmetry.space_group_name_H-M   'P 1'
#
loop_
_entity.id
_entity.type
_entity.pdbx_description
1 polymer ?
#
loop_
_entity_poly.entity_id
_entity_poly.type
_entity_poly.pdbx_seq_one_letter_code
_entity_poly.pdbx_strand_id
1 'polypeptide(L)'
;MSEHNGVPKSSPYSIYLADAFAWMGARDAQSIHTIVTDPPYGLKEYTEIEKRKLRSGHGGVWRIPPAFDGCKRSPLPRFTVLDDAERTALREFFARFAQHAMRILVPGGHVFIATNPLLSHLVYFPLMDAGFEKRGEIIRLVQTLRGGDRPKNAHAEFAEVSVMPRSRWEPWGLFRKPCEGRVQDNLRKWKTGGLRRISKDEPFADVILSSPTRAEERAIAPHPSLKPQGFMRQIVRAALPLGVGVVLDPFMGGGATIAAAVTTGYESIGIERDPVYFGVARKAIPALAQLLRNGAVLPGANGGGRSTERARANSHY
;
A
#
# COMPACT_ATOMS: atom_id res chain seq x y z
N MET A 1 35.61 36.21 0.32
CA MET A 1 35.42 34.79 0.63
C MET A 1 34.42 34.70 1.78
N SER A 2 33.17 34.46 1.45
CA SER A 2 32.09 34.28 2.43
C SER A 2 31.65 32.84 2.37
N GLU A 3 32.05 32.06 3.35
CA GLU A 3 31.59 30.67 3.55
C GLU A 3 30.08 30.69 3.83
N HIS A 4 29.32 30.15 2.90
CA HIS A 4 27.93 29.84 3.15
C HIS A 4 27.91 28.57 4.03
N ASN A 5 27.76 28.74 5.32
CA ASN A 5 27.39 27.71 6.26
C ASN A 5 26.01 27.17 5.87
N GLY A 6 25.99 26.08 5.11
CA GLY A 6 24.77 25.35 4.79
C GLY A 6 24.18 24.77 6.07
N VAL A 7 23.04 25.29 6.49
CA VAL A 7 22.17 24.67 7.51
C VAL A 7 21.93 23.22 7.05
N PRO A 8 22.15 22.19 7.89
CA PRO A 8 21.89 20.82 7.51
C PRO A 8 20.41 20.72 7.11
N LYS A 9 20.12 20.31 5.86
CA LYS A 9 18.76 20.03 5.41
C LYS A 9 18.17 19.01 6.38
N SER A 10 17.11 19.38 7.09
CA SER A 10 16.33 18.44 7.91
C SER A 10 16.03 17.20 7.08
N SER A 11 16.11 16.03 7.69
CA SER A 11 15.76 14.76 7.02
C SER A 11 14.40 14.91 6.34
N PRO A 12 14.23 14.48 5.08
CA PRO A 12 12.96 14.60 4.37
C PRO A 12 11.83 13.74 5.00
N TYR A 13 12.16 12.96 6.02
CA TYR A 13 11.19 12.14 6.74
C TYR A 13 11.48 12.07 8.23
N SER A 14 10.42 11.78 9.00
CA SER A 14 10.49 11.47 10.44
C SER A 14 9.79 10.14 10.70
N ILE A 15 10.34 9.31 11.59
CA ILE A 15 9.71 8.07 12.02
C ILE A 15 9.61 8.02 13.54
N TYR A 16 8.51 7.43 14.04
CA TYR A 16 8.20 7.37 15.46
C TYR A 16 7.89 5.95 15.89
N LEU A 17 8.54 5.50 16.97
CA LEU A 17 8.15 4.28 17.68
C LEU A 17 7.02 4.65 18.63
N ALA A 18 5.77 4.45 18.21
CA ALA A 18 4.59 4.88 18.93
C ALA A 18 3.34 4.10 18.52
N ASP A 19 2.30 4.17 19.36
CA ASP A 19 0.96 3.79 18.95
C ASP A 19 0.39 4.83 17.98
N ALA A 20 -0.15 4.35 16.84
CA ALA A 20 -0.64 5.22 15.77
C ALA A 20 -1.78 6.14 16.23
N PHE A 21 -2.72 5.62 17.04
CA PHE A 21 -3.86 6.40 17.51
C PHE A 21 -3.46 7.45 18.55
N ALA A 22 -2.54 7.09 19.45
CA ALA A 22 -2.00 8.05 20.41
C ALA A 22 -1.27 9.18 19.70
N TRP A 23 -0.42 8.85 18.70
CA TRP A 23 0.30 9.83 17.91
C TRP A 23 -0.65 10.71 17.08
N MET A 24 -1.59 10.11 16.34
CA MET A 24 -2.58 10.85 15.57
C MET A 24 -3.47 11.72 16.48
N GLY A 25 -3.82 11.25 17.67
CA GLY A 25 -4.60 11.97 18.66
C GLY A 25 -3.91 13.26 19.16
N ALA A 26 -2.60 13.21 19.34
CA ALA A 26 -1.78 14.35 19.78
C ALA A 26 -1.40 15.31 18.64
N ARG A 27 -1.60 14.93 17.38
CA ARG A 27 -1.22 15.74 16.22
C ARG A 27 -2.21 16.89 16.01
N ASP A 28 -1.71 18.04 15.53
CA ASP A 28 -2.55 19.16 15.17
C ASP A 28 -3.56 18.81 14.08
N ALA A 29 -4.76 19.37 14.18
CA ALA A 29 -5.76 19.24 13.12
C ALA A 29 -5.24 19.87 11.82
N GLN A 30 -5.66 19.28 10.67
CA GLN A 30 -5.34 19.81 9.34
C GLN A 30 -3.82 20.04 9.12
N SER A 31 -2.99 19.10 9.59
CA SER A 31 -1.52 19.15 9.47
C SER A 31 -0.93 18.12 8.51
N ILE A 32 -1.74 17.19 8.01
CA ILE A 32 -1.34 16.11 7.09
C ILE A 32 -2.05 16.29 5.76
N HIS A 33 -1.33 16.09 4.65
CA HIS A 33 -1.89 16.29 3.31
C HIS A 33 -2.42 15.01 2.67
N THR A 34 -1.83 13.87 2.99
CA THR A 34 -2.30 12.56 2.52
C THR A 34 -1.87 11.44 3.46
N ILE A 35 -2.68 10.39 3.51
CA ILE A 35 -2.33 9.13 4.18
C ILE A 35 -2.21 8.05 3.11
N VAL A 36 -1.09 7.33 3.11
CA VAL A 36 -0.85 6.17 2.24
C VAL A 36 -0.39 5.03 3.13
N THR A 37 -1.21 4.00 3.29
CA THR A 37 -0.98 3.01 4.35
C THR A 37 -1.47 1.61 4.01
N ASP A 38 -0.75 0.60 4.51
CA ASP A 38 -1.13 -0.83 4.51
C ASP A 38 -1.36 -1.28 5.97
N PRO A 39 -2.56 -1.03 6.52
CA PRO A 39 -2.84 -1.28 7.93
C PRO A 39 -3.02 -2.78 8.23
N PRO A 40 -3.02 -3.18 9.51
CA PRO A 40 -3.37 -4.54 9.92
C PRO A 40 -4.88 -4.79 9.71
N TYR A 41 -5.26 -5.46 8.62
CA TYR A 41 -6.65 -5.74 8.26
C TYR A 41 -7.03 -7.21 8.55
N GLY A 42 -7.23 -7.53 9.81
CA GLY A 42 -7.77 -8.83 10.23
C GLY A 42 -6.85 -10.02 9.95
N LEU A 43 -5.54 -9.80 9.99
CA LEU A 43 -4.56 -10.87 9.90
C LEU A 43 -4.46 -11.57 11.24
N LYS A 44 -4.98 -12.78 11.31
CA LYS A 44 -4.68 -13.68 12.42
C LYS A 44 -3.32 -14.29 12.14
N GLU A 45 -2.31 -13.93 12.91
CA GLU A 45 -1.01 -14.57 12.85
C GLU A 45 -1.15 -16.06 13.23
N TYR A 46 -0.35 -16.89 12.54
CA TYR A 46 -0.29 -18.30 12.92
C TYR A 46 0.28 -18.41 14.34
N THR A 47 -0.42 -19.16 15.19
CA THR A 47 0.11 -19.58 16.49
C THR A 47 1.37 -20.43 16.31
N GLU A 48 2.22 -20.53 17.33
CA GLU A 48 3.42 -21.37 17.24
C GLU A 48 3.10 -22.85 16.98
N ILE A 49 1.90 -23.31 17.40
CA ILE A 49 1.40 -24.66 17.12
C ILE A 49 1.10 -24.79 15.61
N GLU A 50 0.48 -23.79 15.01
CA GLU A 50 0.17 -23.77 13.58
C GLU A 50 1.43 -23.61 12.74
N LYS A 51 2.38 -22.79 13.18
CA LYS A 51 3.72 -22.67 12.56
C LYS A 51 4.49 -23.99 12.62
N ARG A 52 4.39 -24.73 13.72
CA ARG A 52 4.98 -26.09 13.83
C ARG A 52 4.32 -27.09 12.90
N LYS A 53 3.00 -27.10 12.80
CA LYS A 53 2.25 -27.92 11.83
C LYS A 53 2.64 -27.58 10.39
N LEU A 54 2.83 -26.31 10.09
CA LEU A 54 3.35 -25.85 8.81
C LEU A 54 4.75 -26.40 8.50
N ARG A 55 5.66 -26.38 9.46
CA ARG A 55 7.04 -26.90 9.29
C ARG A 55 7.10 -28.43 9.16
N SER A 56 6.16 -29.15 9.78
CA SER A 56 6.09 -30.61 9.76
C SER A 56 5.40 -31.22 8.55
N GLY A 57 4.84 -30.40 7.65
CA GLY A 57 4.14 -30.91 6.49
C GLY A 57 2.71 -31.44 6.76
N HIS A 58 2.17 -31.22 7.96
CA HIS A 58 0.84 -31.69 8.34
C HIS A 58 -0.16 -30.53 8.39
N GLY A 59 -1.20 -30.60 7.54
CA GLY A 59 -2.30 -29.62 7.51
C GLY A 59 -2.59 -29.11 6.09
N GLY A 60 -3.81 -28.63 5.85
CA GLY A 60 -4.33 -28.27 4.53
C GLY A 60 -3.63 -27.15 3.75
N VAL A 61 -2.61 -26.52 4.31
CA VAL A 61 -1.83 -25.43 3.69
C VAL A 61 -0.75 -25.96 2.73
N TRP A 62 -0.42 -27.25 2.79
CA TRP A 62 0.68 -27.90 2.05
C TRP A 62 0.38 -28.24 0.61
N ARG A 63 -0.79 -27.95 0.12
CA ARG A 63 -1.14 -28.14 -1.29
C ARG A 63 -0.65 -27.04 -2.21
N ILE A 64 -0.06 -26.01 -1.63
CA ILE A 64 0.61 -24.95 -2.37
C ILE A 64 2.06 -25.37 -2.54
N PRO A 65 2.60 -25.47 -3.76
CA PRO A 65 4.00 -25.77 -3.97
C PRO A 65 4.88 -24.88 -3.10
N PRO A 66 5.97 -25.38 -2.48
CA PRO A 66 6.83 -24.61 -1.60
C PRO A 66 7.54 -23.44 -2.31
N ALA A 67 7.52 -23.44 -3.63
CA ALA A 67 7.99 -22.35 -4.46
C ALA A 67 7.05 -22.13 -5.65
N PHE A 68 6.85 -20.87 -6.03
CA PHE A 68 6.20 -20.46 -7.27
C PHE A 68 7.04 -19.35 -7.86
N ASP A 69 7.31 -19.42 -9.15
CA ASP A 69 8.23 -18.48 -9.82
C ASP A 69 9.62 -18.38 -9.14
N GLY A 70 10.12 -19.50 -8.60
CA GLY A 70 11.42 -19.57 -7.92
C GLY A 70 11.49 -18.93 -6.53
N CYS A 71 10.37 -18.42 -6.01
CA CYS A 71 10.33 -17.77 -4.69
C CYS A 71 9.81 -18.71 -3.60
N LYS A 72 10.56 -18.89 -2.51
CA LYS A 72 10.07 -19.53 -1.28
C LYS A 72 8.90 -18.74 -0.72
N ARG A 73 7.84 -19.45 -0.31
CA ARG A 73 6.65 -18.82 0.24
C ARG A 73 6.68 -18.79 1.75
N SER A 74 6.25 -17.67 2.29
CA SER A 74 5.81 -17.59 3.66
C SER A 74 4.37 -18.07 3.77
N PRO A 75 3.97 -18.71 4.87
CA PRO A 75 2.58 -19.03 5.15
C PRO A 75 1.72 -17.76 5.04
N LEU A 76 0.63 -17.85 4.29
CA LEU A 76 -0.31 -16.72 4.19
C LEU A 76 -1.21 -16.72 5.44
N PRO A 77 -1.40 -15.58 6.08
CA PRO A 77 -2.34 -15.44 7.17
C PRO A 77 -3.76 -15.85 6.74
N ARG A 78 -4.53 -16.43 7.66
CA ARG A 78 -5.92 -16.85 7.39
C ARG A 78 -6.83 -15.63 7.36
N PHE A 79 -7.25 -15.18 6.19
CA PHE A 79 -8.21 -14.08 6.03
C PHE A 79 -9.68 -14.49 6.19
N THR A 80 -9.95 -15.77 6.15
CA THR A 80 -11.31 -16.30 5.97
C THR A 80 -11.97 -16.77 7.26
N VAL A 81 -11.37 -16.52 8.43
CA VAL A 81 -11.80 -17.11 9.70
C VAL A 81 -12.00 -16.06 10.78
N LEU A 82 -12.40 -14.83 10.42
CA LEU A 82 -12.84 -13.87 11.42
C LEU A 82 -14.23 -14.26 11.91
N ASP A 83 -14.38 -14.44 13.21
CA ASP A 83 -15.70 -14.53 13.85
C ASP A 83 -16.36 -13.14 13.96
N ASP A 84 -17.59 -13.09 14.47
CA ASP A 84 -18.35 -11.85 14.52
C ASP A 84 -17.73 -10.82 15.48
N ALA A 85 -17.12 -11.28 16.57
CA ALA A 85 -16.41 -10.41 17.52
C ALA A 85 -15.15 -9.80 16.89
N GLU A 86 -14.38 -10.61 16.14
CA GLU A 86 -13.19 -10.16 15.41
C GLU A 86 -13.56 -9.16 14.29
N ARG A 87 -14.68 -9.39 13.58
CA ARG A 87 -15.20 -8.44 12.58
C ARG A 87 -15.62 -7.12 13.21
N THR A 88 -16.29 -7.18 14.35
CA THR A 88 -16.70 -5.99 15.10
C THR A 88 -15.47 -5.21 15.56
N ALA A 89 -14.51 -5.86 16.17
CA ALA A 89 -13.26 -5.23 16.62
C ALA A 89 -12.49 -4.58 15.45
N LEU A 90 -12.47 -5.24 14.29
CA LEU A 90 -11.84 -4.68 13.09
C LEU A 90 -12.58 -3.42 12.59
N ARG A 91 -13.91 -3.45 12.58
CA ARG A 91 -14.73 -2.28 12.22
C ARG A 91 -14.51 -1.10 13.18
N GLU A 92 -14.47 -1.37 14.49
CA GLU A 92 -14.18 -0.36 15.51
C GLU A 92 -12.78 0.24 15.37
N PHE A 93 -11.78 -0.61 15.07
CA PHE A 93 -10.43 -0.15 14.79
C PHE A 93 -10.41 0.87 13.62
N PHE A 94 -11.09 0.56 12.52
CA PHE A 94 -11.13 1.46 11.37
C PHE A 94 -12.05 2.67 11.60
N ALA A 95 -13.06 2.60 12.46
CA ALA A 95 -13.84 3.76 12.89
C ALA A 95 -12.97 4.76 13.67
N ARG A 96 -12.16 4.28 14.61
CA ARG A 96 -11.17 5.13 15.32
C ARG A 96 -10.14 5.73 14.37
N PHE A 97 -9.60 4.91 13.46
CA PHE A 97 -8.68 5.39 12.43
C PHE A 97 -9.30 6.52 11.61
N ALA A 98 -10.52 6.32 11.11
CA ALA A 98 -11.22 7.28 10.27
C ALA A 98 -11.48 8.61 10.98
N GLN A 99 -11.86 8.59 12.27
CA GLN A 99 -12.05 9.79 13.09
C GLN A 99 -10.74 10.59 13.23
N HIS A 100 -9.64 9.91 13.56
CA HIS A 100 -8.34 10.57 13.65
C HIS A 100 -7.87 11.11 12.29
N ALA A 101 -8.00 10.31 11.24
CA ALA A 101 -7.62 10.71 9.88
C ALA A 101 -8.44 11.93 9.41
N MET A 102 -9.75 11.94 9.66
CA MET A 102 -10.63 13.06 9.31
C MET A 102 -10.20 14.35 10.02
N ARG A 103 -9.75 14.27 11.26
CA ARG A 103 -9.28 15.43 12.03
C ARG A 103 -7.96 15.98 11.52
N ILE A 104 -6.96 15.13 11.32
CA ILE A 104 -5.58 15.57 11.01
C ILE A 104 -5.37 15.92 9.53
N LEU A 105 -6.17 15.35 8.61
CA LEU A 105 -6.05 15.68 7.20
C LEU A 105 -6.54 17.11 6.93
N VAL A 106 -5.84 17.81 6.03
CA VAL A 106 -6.33 19.06 5.46
C VAL A 106 -7.53 18.79 4.56
N PRO A 107 -8.44 19.77 4.33
CA PRO A 107 -9.53 19.63 3.34
C PRO A 107 -8.99 19.15 1.98
N GLY A 108 -9.68 18.21 1.35
CA GLY A 108 -9.26 17.61 0.08
C GLY A 108 -8.11 16.59 0.18
N GLY A 109 -7.58 16.33 1.39
CA GLY A 109 -6.54 15.32 1.62
C GLY A 109 -7.04 13.92 1.34
N HIS A 110 -6.20 13.08 0.71
CA HIS A 110 -6.56 11.72 0.33
C HIS A 110 -6.08 10.68 1.34
N VAL A 111 -6.82 9.57 1.39
CA VAL A 111 -6.41 8.32 2.05
C VAL A 111 -6.34 7.24 0.99
N PHE A 112 -5.14 6.66 0.81
CA PHE A 112 -4.91 5.43 0.06
C PHE A 112 -4.70 4.32 1.09
N ILE A 113 -5.62 3.38 1.14
CA ILE A 113 -5.63 2.34 2.17
C ILE A 113 -5.72 0.95 1.56
N ALA A 114 -4.67 0.15 1.76
CA ALA A 114 -4.68 -1.25 1.34
C ALA A 114 -5.73 -2.06 2.10
N THR A 115 -6.28 -3.06 1.46
CA THR A 115 -7.15 -4.03 2.11
C THR A 115 -7.20 -5.35 1.36
N ASN A 116 -7.95 -6.30 1.91
CA ASN A 116 -8.26 -7.57 1.28
C ASN A 116 -9.67 -7.50 0.67
N PRO A 117 -9.93 -8.04 -0.54
CA PRO A 117 -11.25 -8.03 -1.15
C PRO A 117 -12.37 -8.58 -0.27
N LEU A 118 -12.08 -9.58 0.58
CA LEU A 118 -13.07 -10.18 1.49
C LEU A 118 -13.44 -9.28 2.67
N LEU A 119 -12.54 -8.38 3.08
CA LEU A 119 -12.67 -7.55 4.28
C LEU A 119 -12.80 -6.06 3.96
N SER A 120 -12.78 -5.68 2.68
CA SER A 120 -12.80 -4.29 2.24
C SER A 120 -13.98 -3.50 2.81
N HIS A 121 -15.14 -4.13 2.95
CA HIS A 121 -16.32 -3.51 3.53
C HIS A 121 -16.12 -3.09 5.00
N LEU A 122 -15.39 -3.90 5.80
CA LEU A 122 -15.09 -3.58 7.19
C LEU A 122 -14.10 -2.41 7.35
N VAL A 123 -13.32 -2.14 6.29
CA VAL A 123 -12.40 -1.00 6.21
C VAL A 123 -13.09 0.24 5.63
N TYR A 124 -13.86 0.07 4.56
CA TYR A 124 -14.38 1.18 3.77
C TYR A 124 -15.59 1.86 4.40
N PHE A 125 -16.54 1.09 4.96
CA PHE A 125 -17.71 1.66 5.61
C PHE A 125 -17.34 2.63 6.75
N PRO A 126 -16.44 2.29 7.69
CA PRO A 126 -16.03 3.24 8.72
C PRO A 126 -15.46 4.56 8.20
N LEU A 127 -14.73 4.54 7.08
CA LEU A 127 -14.24 5.79 6.48
C LEU A 127 -15.39 6.62 5.91
N MET A 128 -16.35 5.99 5.21
CA MET A 128 -17.53 6.69 4.68
C MET A 128 -18.42 7.21 5.81
N ASP A 129 -18.63 6.43 6.86
CA ASP A 129 -19.41 6.82 8.05
C ASP A 129 -18.78 8.03 8.77
N ALA A 130 -17.44 8.16 8.73
CA ALA A 130 -16.73 9.31 9.26
C ALA A 130 -16.78 10.56 8.33
N GLY A 131 -17.41 10.46 7.16
CA GLY A 131 -17.59 11.56 6.22
C GLY A 131 -16.56 11.65 5.09
N PHE A 132 -15.72 10.65 4.90
CA PHE A 132 -14.86 10.59 3.71
C PHE A 132 -15.67 10.29 2.45
N GLU A 133 -15.33 10.98 1.35
CA GLU A 133 -15.83 10.68 0.02
C GLU A 133 -15.06 9.48 -0.55
N LYS A 134 -15.72 8.36 -0.84
CA LYS A 134 -15.09 7.28 -1.61
C LYS A 134 -14.89 7.74 -3.06
N ARG A 135 -13.65 7.74 -3.54
CA ARG A 135 -13.26 8.20 -4.88
C ARG A 135 -12.95 7.07 -5.84
N GLY A 136 -13.11 5.84 -5.41
CA GLY A 136 -12.83 4.64 -6.18
C GLY A 136 -11.89 3.70 -5.44
N GLU A 137 -11.20 2.88 -6.21
CA GLU A 137 -10.17 1.95 -5.74
C GLU A 137 -9.00 1.97 -6.71
N ILE A 138 -7.79 1.85 -6.19
CA ILE A 138 -6.62 1.57 -6.99
C ILE A 138 -6.39 0.07 -6.96
N ILE A 139 -6.40 -0.53 -8.12
CA ILE A 139 -6.23 -1.96 -8.32
C ILE A 139 -4.76 -2.26 -8.58
N ARG A 140 -4.11 -2.87 -7.61
CA ARG A 140 -2.78 -3.42 -7.82
C ARG A 140 -2.92 -4.79 -8.46
N LEU A 141 -2.64 -4.91 -9.76
CA LEU A 141 -2.61 -6.20 -10.44
C LEU A 141 -1.34 -6.94 -10.05
N VAL A 142 -1.50 -7.98 -9.26
CA VAL A 142 -0.40 -8.83 -8.80
C VAL A 142 -0.91 -10.26 -8.66
N GLN A 143 -0.27 -11.19 -9.36
CA GLN A 143 -0.64 -12.59 -9.20
C GLN A 143 -0.33 -13.04 -7.78
N THR A 144 -1.37 -13.39 -7.04
CA THR A 144 -1.26 -13.99 -5.71
C THR A 144 -1.61 -15.47 -5.82
N LEU A 145 -1.26 -16.25 -4.80
CA LEU A 145 -1.66 -17.64 -4.74
C LEU A 145 -2.80 -17.88 -3.76
N ARG A 146 -3.51 -16.82 -3.40
CA ARG A 146 -4.72 -16.94 -2.58
C ARG A 146 -5.87 -17.42 -3.44
N GLY A 147 -6.69 -18.30 -2.87
CA GLY A 147 -7.85 -18.88 -3.56
C GLY A 147 -7.48 -19.90 -4.64
N GLY A 148 -8.49 -20.39 -5.33
CA GLY A 148 -8.36 -21.45 -6.33
C GLY A 148 -8.19 -22.84 -5.73
N ASP A 149 -8.40 -22.99 -4.41
CA ASP A 149 -8.31 -24.29 -3.75
C ASP A 149 -9.57 -25.11 -4.03
N ARG A 150 -9.36 -26.41 -4.22
CA ARG A 150 -10.45 -27.39 -4.33
C ARG A 150 -11.10 -27.65 -2.97
N PRO A 151 -12.34 -28.20 -2.94
CA PRO A 151 -12.99 -28.57 -1.68
C PRO A 151 -12.09 -29.49 -0.83
N LYS A 152 -11.97 -29.14 0.45
CA LYS A 152 -11.14 -29.88 1.41
C LYS A 152 -11.68 -31.30 1.56
N ASN A 153 -10.79 -32.30 1.54
CA ASN A 153 -11.10 -33.73 1.64
C ASN A 153 -11.97 -34.32 0.51
N ALA A 154 -12.34 -33.53 -0.52
CA ALA A 154 -13.13 -33.94 -1.67
C ALA A 154 -12.54 -33.45 -3.00
N HIS A 155 -11.23 -33.21 -3.02
CA HIS A 155 -10.54 -32.61 -4.17
C HIS A 155 -10.45 -33.55 -5.41
N ALA A 156 -10.58 -34.85 -5.21
CA ALA A 156 -10.64 -35.80 -6.31
C ALA A 156 -12.07 -35.90 -6.90
N GLU A 157 -13.08 -35.88 -6.01
CA GLU A 157 -14.49 -35.89 -6.39
C GLU A 157 -14.89 -34.60 -7.14
N PHE A 158 -14.41 -33.44 -6.66
CA PHE A 158 -14.68 -32.13 -7.25
C PHE A 158 -13.44 -31.54 -7.90
N ALA A 159 -12.83 -32.28 -8.81
CA ALA A 159 -11.55 -31.89 -9.41
C ALA A 159 -11.60 -30.55 -10.16
N GLU A 160 -12.75 -30.19 -10.71
CA GLU A 160 -12.95 -28.95 -11.49
C GLU A 160 -13.60 -27.83 -10.71
N VAL A 161 -13.78 -28.01 -9.39
CA VAL A 161 -14.40 -26.99 -8.52
C VAL A 161 -13.34 -26.24 -7.71
N SER A 162 -13.40 -24.93 -7.72
CA SER A 162 -12.65 -24.06 -6.79
C SER A 162 -13.61 -23.43 -5.79
N VAL A 163 -13.27 -23.50 -4.50
CA VAL A 163 -14.08 -22.90 -3.42
C VAL A 163 -14.11 -21.38 -3.52
N MET A 164 -13.02 -20.79 -4.02
CA MET A 164 -12.88 -19.35 -4.24
C MET A 164 -12.09 -19.07 -5.52
N PRO A 165 -12.31 -17.94 -6.18
CA PRO A 165 -11.49 -17.56 -7.32
C PRO A 165 -10.02 -17.37 -6.91
N ARG A 166 -9.09 -17.61 -7.82
CA ARG A 166 -7.69 -17.25 -7.66
C ARG A 166 -7.55 -15.74 -7.66
N SER A 167 -7.05 -15.17 -6.55
CA SER A 167 -6.82 -13.73 -6.47
C SER A 167 -5.67 -13.29 -7.38
N ARG A 168 -5.93 -12.28 -8.21
CA ARG A 168 -4.94 -11.66 -9.11
C ARG A 168 -4.81 -10.16 -8.91
N TRP A 169 -5.35 -9.64 -7.83
CA TRP A 169 -5.33 -8.22 -7.51
C TRP A 169 -5.40 -7.96 -6.01
N GLU A 170 -4.97 -6.78 -5.63
CA GLU A 170 -5.03 -6.24 -4.29
C GLU A 170 -5.70 -4.86 -4.36
N PRO A 171 -6.82 -4.62 -3.64
CA PRO A 171 -7.50 -3.34 -3.63
C PRO A 171 -6.84 -2.36 -2.67
N TRP A 172 -6.73 -1.12 -3.13
CA TRP A 172 -6.38 0.04 -2.33
C TRP A 172 -7.54 1.03 -2.40
N GLY A 173 -8.30 1.16 -1.33
CA GLY A 173 -9.38 2.14 -1.25
C GLY A 173 -8.85 3.55 -1.40
N LEU A 174 -9.48 4.33 -2.27
CA LEU A 174 -9.19 5.74 -2.46
C LEU A 174 -10.31 6.58 -1.87
N PHE A 175 -9.98 7.33 -0.82
CA PHE A 175 -10.89 8.22 -0.13
C PHE A 175 -10.35 9.64 -0.13
N ARG A 176 -11.25 10.63 -0.01
CA ARG A 176 -10.89 12.03 0.09
C ARG A 176 -11.67 12.69 1.24
N LYS A 177 -10.99 13.43 2.10
CA LYS A 177 -11.68 14.39 2.97
C LYS A 177 -12.38 15.44 2.09
N PRO A 178 -13.65 15.82 2.34
CA PRO A 178 -14.30 16.86 1.57
C PRO A 178 -13.45 18.10 1.38
N CYS A 179 -13.51 18.66 0.18
CA CYS A 179 -12.83 19.91 -0.13
C CYS A 179 -13.51 21.08 0.56
N GLU A 180 -12.74 22.11 0.90
CA GLU A 180 -13.27 23.43 1.24
C GLU A 180 -13.61 24.18 -0.06
N GLY A 181 -14.88 24.23 -0.39
CA GLY A 181 -15.36 24.83 -1.63
C GLY A 181 -15.05 24.00 -2.88
N ARG A 182 -14.78 24.67 -4.01
CA ARG A 182 -14.45 24.00 -5.27
C ARG A 182 -13.03 23.44 -5.28
N VAL A 183 -12.78 22.38 -6.03
CA VAL A 183 -11.47 21.72 -6.10
C VAL A 183 -10.32 22.68 -6.45
N GLN A 184 -10.52 23.61 -7.38
CA GLN A 184 -9.49 24.58 -7.75
C GLN A 184 -9.14 25.53 -6.60
N ASP A 185 -10.12 25.91 -5.78
CA ASP A 185 -9.91 26.81 -4.64
C ASP A 185 -9.21 26.05 -3.51
N ASN A 186 -9.59 24.81 -3.30
CA ASN A 186 -8.94 23.90 -2.37
C ASN A 186 -7.47 23.63 -2.77
N LEU A 187 -7.19 23.42 -4.07
CA LEU A 187 -5.81 23.29 -4.57
C LEU A 187 -4.97 24.54 -4.33
N ARG A 188 -5.54 25.74 -4.49
CA ARG A 188 -4.84 27.01 -4.21
C ARG A 188 -4.51 27.15 -2.73
N LYS A 189 -5.46 26.86 -1.85
CA LYS A 189 -5.33 27.03 -0.40
C LYS A 189 -4.56 25.87 0.25
N TRP A 190 -5.04 24.65 0.07
CA TRP A 190 -4.58 23.47 0.80
C TRP A 190 -3.60 22.57 0.02
N LYS A 191 -3.38 22.84 -1.26
CA LYS A 191 -2.53 22.04 -2.18
C LYS A 191 -3.01 20.61 -2.38
N THR A 192 -4.27 20.31 -2.05
CA THR A 192 -4.93 18.98 -2.08
C THR A 192 -6.26 19.06 -2.83
N GLY A 193 -6.93 17.92 -3.02
CA GLY A 193 -8.26 17.83 -3.66
C GLY A 193 -8.26 17.07 -4.98
N GLY A 194 -7.10 16.76 -5.55
CA GLY A 194 -6.93 15.98 -6.77
C GLY A 194 -5.76 15.01 -6.67
N LEU A 195 -5.47 14.30 -7.74
CA LEU A 195 -4.34 13.38 -7.88
C LEU A 195 -3.31 13.95 -8.88
N ARG A 196 -2.03 13.69 -8.63
CA ARG A 196 -0.97 14.10 -9.54
C ARG A 196 -0.97 13.21 -10.78
N ARG A 197 -1.06 13.83 -11.94
CA ARG A 197 -1.00 13.15 -13.24
C ARG A 197 0.37 12.46 -13.43
N ILE A 198 0.42 11.43 -14.26
CA ILE A 198 1.68 10.79 -14.66
C ILE A 198 2.50 11.78 -15.47
N SER A 199 1.88 12.42 -16.47
CA SER A 199 2.42 13.51 -17.25
C SER A 199 1.36 14.60 -17.49
N LYS A 200 1.69 15.65 -18.24
CA LYS A 200 0.72 16.69 -18.64
C LYS A 200 -0.48 16.07 -19.38
N ASP A 201 -0.24 15.08 -20.20
CA ASP A 201 -1.23 14.49 -21.10
C ASP A 201 -1.80 13.17 -20.57
N GLU A 202 -1.15 12.54 -19.58
CA GLU A 202 -1.53 11.24 -19.03
C GLU A 202 -2.00 11.35 -17.56
N PRO A 203 -3.27 11.04 -17.26
CA PRO A 203 -3.78 10.99 -15.88
C PRO A 203 -3.21 9.79 -15.12
N PHE A 204 -3.27 9.85 -13.79
CA PHE A 204 -3.04 8.69 -12.95
C PHE A 204 -4.15 7.66 -13.16
N ALA A 205 -3.77 6.40 -13.40
CA ALA A 205 -4.70 5.31 -13.63
C ALA A 205 -5.04 4.56 -12.34
N ASP A 206 -6.24 4.02 -12.29
CA ASP A 206 -6.74 3.23 -11.16
C ASP A 206 -6.27 1.76 -11.19
N VAL A 207 -5.68 1.30 -12.29
CA VAL A 207 -5.10 -0.04 -12.42
C VAL A 207 -3.59 0.05 -12.62
N ILE A 208 -2.84 -0.57 -11.71
CA ILE A 208 -1.38 -0.57 -11.72
C ILE A 208 -0.86 -2.00 -11.82
N LEU A 209 -0.12 -2.29 -12.90
CA LEU A 209 0.63 -3.53 -13.03
C LEU A 209 1.75 -3.57 -11.99
N SER A 210 1.83 -4.66 -11.24
CA SER A 210 2.81 -4.84 -10.19
C SER A 210 3.34 -6.26 -10.15
N SER A 211 4.53 -6.42 -9.61
CA SER A 211 5.11 -7.73 -9.28
C SER A 211 5.03 -7.97 -7.76
N PRO A 212 5.22 -9.21 -7.29
CA PRO A 212 5.54 -9.47 -5.90
C PRO A 212 6.79 -8.67 -5.48
N THR A 213 6.89 -8.39 -4.19
CA THR A 213 8.09 -7.73 -3.63
C THR A 213 9.34 -8.53 -3.97
N ARG A 214 10.35 -7.89 -4.53
CA ARG A 214 11.58 -8.55 -4.99
C ARG A 214 12.40 -9.10 -3.81
N ALA A 215 13.22 -10.11 -4.08
CA ALA A 215 14.10 -10.70 -3.07
C ALA A 215 15.07 -9.66 -2.46
N GLU A 216 15.58 -8.75 -3.29
CA GLU A 216 16.44 -7.64 -2.87
C GLU A 216 15.73 -6.71 -1.88
N GLU A 217 14.50 -6.29 -2.18
CA GLU A 217 13.70 -5.45 -1.29
C GLU A 217 13.42 -6.15 0.05
N ARG A 218 13.12 -7.46 0.00
CA ARG A 218 12.90 -8.27 1.21
C ARG A 218 14.16 -8.49 2.05
N ALA A 219 15.33 -8.55 1.40
CA ALA A 219 16.60 -8.62 2.11
C ALA A 219 16.91 -7.32 2.86
N ILE A 220 16.57 -6.16 2.26
CA ILE A 220 16.73 -4.85 2.88
C ILE A 220 15.74 -4.66 4.03
N ALA A 221 14.48 -5.01 3.81
CA ALA A 221 13.39 -4.86 4.78
C ALA A 221 12.66 -6.20 4.98
N PRO A 222 13.11 -7.06 5.90
CA PRO A 222 12.50 -8.36 6.17
C PRO A 222 11.19 -8.20 6.94
N HIS A 223 10.17 -7.69 6.25
CA HIS A 223 8.81 -7.51 6.77
C HIS A 223 7.82 -8.35 5.96
N PRO A 224 6.89 -9.09 6.60
CA PRO A 224 5.99 -10.04 5.91
C PRO A 224 5.07 -9.39 4.87
N SER A 225 4.66 -8.16 5.10
CA SER A 225 3.75 -7.40 4.23
C SER A 225 4.45 -6.31 3.42
N LEU A 226 5.77 -6.36 3.25
CA LEU A 226 6.49 -5.33 2.52
C LEU A 226 5.93 -5.13 1.11
N LYS A 227 5.54 -3.92 0.77
CA LYS A 227 5.07 -3.56 -0.57
C LYS A 227 6.24 -3.19 -1.49
N PRO A 228 6.20 -3.59 -2.79
CA PRO A 228 7.29 -3.29 -3.71
C PRO A 228 7.38 -1.80 -4.02
N GLN A 229 8.60 -1.27 -4.09
CA GLN A 229 8.87 0.15 -4.33
C GLN A 229 8.32 0.63 -5.68
N GLY A 230 8.32 -0.22 -6.71
CA GLY A 230 7.76 0.13 -8.01
C GLY A 230 6.28 0.51 -7.96
N PHE A 231 5.49 -0.14 -7.10
CA PHE A 231 4.09 0.21 -6.85
C PHE A 231 3.96 1.40 -5.90
N MET A 232 4.66 1.37 -4.76
CA MET A 232 4.54 2.41 -3.74
C MET A 232 4.90 3.80 -4.26
N ARG A 233 5.92 3.92 -5.09
CA ARG A 233 6.33 5.20 -5.71
C ARG A 233 5.24 5.79 -6.60
N GLN A 234 4.47 4.96 -7.29
CA GLN A 234 3.38 5.44 -8.15
C GLN A 234 2.24 6.04 -7.32
N ILE A 235 1.75 5.31 -6.30
CA ILE A 235 0.64 5.79 -5.47
C ILE A 235 1.05 6.97 -4.58
N VAL A 236 2.24 6.94 -3.98
CA VAL A 236 2.76 8.05 -3.18
C VAL A 236 2.92 9.31 -4.03
N ARG A 237 3.47 9.18 -5.25
CA ARG A 237 3.58 10.31 -6.18
C ARG A 237 2.21 10.90 -6.55
N ALA A 238 1.22 10.04 -6.79
CA ALA A 238 -0.13 10.47 -7.14
C ALA A 238 -0.85 11.18 -5.99
N ALA A 239 -0.53 10.84 -4.75
CA ALA A 239 -1.23 11.29 -3.55
C ALA A 239 -1.10 12.81 -3.28
N LEU A 240 -0.04 13.48 -3.77
CA LEU A 240 0.18 14.92 -3.64
C LEU A 240 0.11 15.61 -5.02
N PRO A 241 -1.04 16.20 -5.39
CA PRO A 241 -1.28 16.71 -6.75
C PRO A 241 -0.29 17.75 -7.23
N LEU A 242 0.17 18.62 -6.33
CA LEU A 242 1.13 19.69 -6.65
C LEU A 242 2.57 19.33 -6.24
N GLY A 243 2.81 18.12 -5.73
CA GLY A 243 4.13 17.66 -5.32
C GLY A 243 4.65 18.27 -4.02
N VAL A 244 3.77 18.88 -3.23
CA VAL A 244 4.10 19.48 -1.94
C VAL A 244 3.13 19.02 -0.86
N GLY A 245 3.61 18.87 0.36
CA GLY A 245 2.83 18.43 1.51
C GLY A 245 3.44 17.23 2.22
N VAL A 246 2.78 16.76 3.26
CA VAL A 246 3.24 15.68 4.14
C VAL A 246 2.46 14.40 3.86
N VAL A 247 3.17 13.32 3.59
CA VAL A 247 2.64 11.95 3.49
C VAL A 247 2.74 11.29 4.87
N LEU A 248 1.64 10.74 5.37
CA LEU A 248 1.62 9.96 6.61
C LEU A 248 1.40 8.48 6.31
N ASP A 249 2.19 7.62 6.93
CA ASP A 249 1.90 6.19 7.07
C ASP A 249 1.85 5.83 8.56
N PRO A 250 0.65 5.72 9.15
CA PRO A 250 0.50 5.44 10.58
C PRO A 250 0.76 3.96 10.93
N PHE A 251 1.01 3.09 9.93
CA PHE A 251 1.30 1.66 10.10
C PHE A 251 2.45 1.26 9.18
N MET A 252 3.59 1.98 9.27
CA MET A 252 4.65 1.95 8.26
C MET A 252 5.36 0.59 8.12
N GLY A 253 5.29 -0.30 9.12
CA GLY A 253 5.95 -1.60 9.09
C GLY A 253 7.44 -1.50 8.71
N GLY A 254 7.83 -2.12 7.61
CA GLY A 254 9.20 -2.05 7.06
C GLY A 254 9.58 -0.75 6.35
N GLY A 255 8.70 0.28 6.33
CA GLY A 255 9.01 1.61 5.82
C GLY A 255 8.87 1.81 4.31
N ALA A 256 8.13 0.94 3.60
CA ALA A 256 7.99 1.01 2.14
C ALA A 256 7.39 2.33 1.63
N THR A 257 6.35 2.84 2.30
CA THR A 257 5.70 4.12 1.98
C THR A 257 6.67 5.29 2.16
N ILE A 258 7.40 5.30 3.28
CA ILE A 258 8.34 6.37 3.62
C ILE A 258 9.50 6.38 2.62
N ALA A 259 10.04 5.22 2.27
CA ALA A 259 11.09 5.11 1.24
C ALA A 259 10.60 5.62 -0.13
N ALA A 260 9.36 5.33 -0.51
CA ALA A 260 8.74 5.85 -1.72
C ALA A 260 8.59 7.38 -1.68
N ALA A 261 8.20 7.95 -0.52
CA ALA A 261 8.09 9.39 -0.33
C ALA A 261 9.46 10.09 -0.46
N VAL A 262 10.50 9.53 0.16
CA VAL A 262 11.89 10.02 0.01
C VAL A 262 12.30 10.03 -1.47
N THR A 263 12.04 8.93 -2.20
CA THR A 263 12.40 8.84 -3.64
C THR A 263 11.64 9.84 -4.50
N THR A 264 10.42 10.21 -4.12
CA THR A 264 9.60 11.20 -4.83
C THR A 264 9.87 12.64 -4.41
N GLY A 265 10.71 12.85 -3.40
CA GLY A 265 11.06 14.15 -2.86
C GLY A 265 9.97 14.76 -1.96
N TYR A 266 9.14 13.92 -1.33
CA TYR A 266 8.05 14.37 -0.47
C TYR A 266 8.44 14.27 1.01
N GLU A 267 7.98 15.23 1.80
CA GLU A 267 8.03 15.10 3.25
C GLU A 267 7.13 13.96 3.71
N SER A 268 7.59 13.19 4.70
CA SER A 268 6.82 12.06 5.17
C SER A 268 7.01 11.75 6.65
N ILE A 269 5.99 11.14 7.23
CA ILE A 269 5.96 10.70 8.62
C ILE A 269 5.52 9.24 8.65
N GLY A 270 6.32 8.40 9.33
CA GLY A 270 6.01 6.99 9.55
C GLY A 270 5.87 6.66 11.03
N ILE A 271 4.88 5.84 11.36
CA ILE A 271 4.65 5.39 12.73
C ILE A 271 4.63 3.88 12.75
N GLU A 272 5.34 3.30 13.73
CA GLU A 272 5.37 1.86 13.96
C GLU A 272 5.39 1.61 15.48
N ARG A 273 4.54 0.70 15.93
CA ARG A 273 4.46 0.37 17.36
C ARG A 273 5.38 -0.76 17.78
N ASP A 274 5.74 -1.64 16.82
CA ASP A 274 6.62 -2.77 17.10
C ASP A 274 8.08 -2.31 17.01
N PRO A 275 8.88 -2.45 18.10
CA PRO A 275 10.26 -1.98 18.12
C PRO A 275 11.16 -2.75 17.13
N VAL A 276 10.84 -4.00 16.80
CA VAL A 276 11.60 -4.82 15.84
C VAL A 276 11.39 -4.26 14.44
N TYR A 277 10.14 -4.05 14.02
CA TYR A 277 9.82 -3.47 12.71
C TYR A 277 10.25 -2.02 12.60
N PHE A 278 10.14 -1.24 13.67
CA PHE A 278 10.72 0.11 13.72
C PHE A 278 12.24 0.08 13.47
N GLY A 279 12.94 -0.84 14.12
CA GLY A 279 14.39 -1.04 13.90
C GLY A 279 14.73 -1.44 12.47
N VAL A 280 13.90 -2.28 11.83
CA VAL A 280 13.99 -2.62 10.41
C VAL A 280 13.78 -1.38 9.55
N ALA A 281 12.69 -0.65 9.72
CA ALA A 281 12.34 0.53 8.92
C ALA A 281 13.43 1.59 8.96
N ARG A 282 13.99 1.87 10.15
CA ARG A 282 15.07 2.85 10.32
C ARG A 282 16.29 2.58 9.44
N LYS A 283 16.64 1.31 9.25
CA LYS A 283 17.76 0.89 8.39
C LYS A 283 17.34 0.76 6.93
N ALA A 284 16.11 0.29 6.69
CA ALA A 284 15.63 -0.04 5.37
C ALA A 284 15.22 1.18 4.53
N ILE A 285 14.65 2.22 5.13
CA ILE A 285 14.15 3.39 4.40
C ILE A 285 15.21 4.01 3.48
N PRO A 286 16.42 4.35 3.93
CA PRO A 286 17.45 4.90 3.05
C PRO A 286 17.86 3.96 1.92
N ALA A 287 18.00 2.67 2.22
CA ALA A 287 18.41 1.66 1.24
C ALA A 287 17.31 1.39 0.20
N LEU A 288 16.05 1.24 0.61
CA LEU A 288 14.91 1.11 -0.30
C LEU A 288 14.73 2.33 -1.19
N ALA A 289 14.96 3.54 -0.65
CA ALA A 289 14.86 4.78 -1.41
C ALA A 289 15.91 4.88 -2.52
N GLN A 290 17.09 4.29 -2.29
CA GLN A 290 18.21 4.28 -3.25
C GLN A 290 18.11 3.18 -4.29
N LEU A 291 17.24 2.16 -4.11
CA LEU A 291 17.06 1.11 -5.10
C LEU A 291 16.76 1.72 -6.46
N LEU A 292 17.70 1.57 -7.37
CA LEU A 292 17.61 2.08 -8.73
C LEU A 292 16.47 1.38 -9.47
N ARG A 293 15.85 2.13 -10.36
CA ARG A 293 14.83 1.63 -11.29
C ARG A 293 15.48 0.78 -12.38
N ASN A 294 15.83 -0.45 -12.09
CA ASN A 294 16.14 -1.38 -13.16
C ASN A 294 14.83 -1.77 -13.84
N GLY A 295 14.50 -1.14 -14.96
CA GLY A 295 13.51 -1.59 -15.93
C GLY A 295 12.11 -0.95 -15.92
N ALA A 296 11.88 0.21 -15.30
CA ALA A 296 10.66 0.98 -15.53
C ALA A 296 11.02 2.38 -16.05
N VAL A 297 10.87 2.57 -17.33
CA VAL A 297 10.83 3.90 -17.96
C VAL A 297 9.69 4.67 -17.32
N LEU A 298 9.98 5.81 -16.68
CA LEU A 298 8.95 6.80 -16.42
C LEU A 298 8.42 7.26 -17.78
N PRO A 299 7.13 7.24 -18.06
CA PRO A 299 6.58 7.97 -19.17
C PRO A 299 6.90 9.46 -18.95
N GLY A 300 7.73 10.04 -19.79
CA GLY A 300 8.03 11.47 -19.72
C GLY A 300 9.42 11.92 -20.10
N ALA A 301 10.33 11.02 -20.51
CA ALA A 301 11.63 11.40 -21.01
C ALA A 301 11.92 10.66 -22.33
N ASN A 302 11.27 11.05 -23.41
CA ASN A 302 11.80 10.88 -24.77
C ASN A 302 11.03 11.79 -25.73
N GLY A 303 11.62 12.93 -26.03
CA GLY A 303 11.39 13.61 -27.28
C GLY A 303 12.22 12.93 -28.38
N GLY A 304 11.59 12.59 -29.48
CA GLY A 304 12.18 12.49 -30.79
C GLY A 304 12.86 11.18 -31.19
N GLY A 305 12.24 10.45 -32.10
CA GLY A 305 12.89 9.40 -32.87
C GLY A 305 11.90 8.54 -33.66
N ARG A 306 11.55 8.96 -34.85
CA ARG A 306 10.82 8.15 -35.84
C ARG A 306 11.60 6.89 -36.18
N SER A 307 10.92 5.75 -36.26
CA SER A 307 11.15 4.82 -37.40
C SER A 307 9.90 3.97 -37.61
N THR A 308 9.41 4.08 -38.80
CA THR A 308 8.45 3.22 -39.49
C THR A 308 9.02 1.82 -39.66
N GLU A 309 8.23 0.76 -39.47
CA GLU A 309 7.94 -0.24 -40.50
C GLU A 309 7.13 -1.45 -40.00
N ARG A 310 6.03 -1.63 -40.73
CA ARG A 310 5.38 -2.85 -41.22
C ARG A 310 4.62 -3.77 -40.24
N ALA A 311 3.32 -3.58 -40.39
CA ALA A 311 2.31 -4.60 -40.23
C ALA A 311 2.55 -5.82 -41.11
N ARG A 312 2.29 -7.03 -40.59
CA ARG A 312 1.64 -8.10 -41.35
C ARG A 312 0.76 -8.94 -40.42
N ALA A 313 -0.46 -9.03 -40.90
CA ALA A 313 -1.53 -9.85 -40.37
C ALA A 313 -1.16 -11.35 -40.29
N ASN A 314 -1.71 -12.04 -39.28
CA ASN A 314 -2.36 -13.33 -39.56
C ASN A 314 -3.47 -13.54 -38.54
N SER A 315 -4.67 -13.65 -39.08
CA SER A 315 -5.87 -14.22 -38.50
C SER A 315 -5.67 -15.72 -38.22
N HIS A 316 -6.16 -16.22 -37.12
CA HIS A 316 -7.07 -17.38 -37.06
C HIS A 316 -7.32 -17.75 -35.57
N TYR A 317 -8.61 -17.82 -35.27
CA TYR A 317 -9.33 -18.40 -34.12
C TYR A 317 -9.17 -17.71 -32.79
#